data_ef2514841a2fbc0bea1bb5c535b3c1b1
#
_entry.id   ef2514841a2fbc0bea1bb5c535b3c1b1
#
_cell.length_a   1.000
_cell.length_b   1.000
_cell.length_c   1.000
_cell.angle_alpha   90.00
_cell.angle_beta   90.00
_cell.angle_gamma   90.00
#
_symmetry.space_group_name_H-M   'P 1'
#
loop_
_entity.id
_entity.type
_entity.pdbx_description
1 polymer ?
#
loop_
_entity_poly.entity_id
_entity_poly.type
_entity_poly.pdbx_seq_one_letter_code
_entity_poly.pdbx_strand_id
1 'polypeptide(L)'
;MKKSVTLAALLLAGSASCALARTDCTADALNALRVAGVHVTEATPTAATKTEPAYCAVQGTIDTKGDNAPPGSARFLVQLPDAWQQRFFLMGVGGNAGTLTPAVNATDRVSALGKGYAVIVQDSGHAGNGTDAGWLRTPDGKPDRAKMVDFMYRAAHDVTVTGKRFVQAYYAAPVQHAYFDGCSTGGRMAMMEAERYPTDFDGIIAGDPAMDYHSTLLRFAVEKAALSSPAAYLSPETLKMVDKIVTAKCDAIDGATDGLVQNPAACPVKASDLICHAGATTNCLSPEQAQVLQDYTSPVRDRRGRILYPGWAITNLSGPRGASYWSLGETAPNLSQPEAPWGDDTNAAPRGWTFARQALSFWMGMGPQQSMLGLDVDPKTNTVGDKLIAALDKTYGPAETKNPAKMLPFIQQGRKLIFYHGTSDPAIPTARTIQFYNDLVRALHGMAKTQASVRLFLVPGMKHCSGGIGPDQFDTLSAIEAWVEHGKAPDAIPASTKLDSATPHSLPLCPYPQQARYAGTGKLTDATNWTCANPAK
;
A
#
# COMPACT_ATOMS: atom_id res chain seq x y z
N MET A 1 -53.85 -48.23 -40.50
CA MET A 1 -52.65 -47.39 -40.26
C MET A 1 -52.80 -46.69 -38.90
N LYS A 2 -52.20 -47.30 -37.84
CA LYS A 2 -52.25 -46.75 -36.48
C LYS A 2 -50.98 -45.91 -36.27
N LYS A 3 -51.12 -44.62 -35.97
CA LYS A 3 -49.98 -43.72 -35.60
C LYS A 3 -49.78 -43.80 -34.08
N SER A 4 -48.62 -44.29 -33.66
CA SER A 4 -48.17 -44.25 -32.26
C SER A 4 -47.56 -42.87 -31.99
N VAL A 5 -48.06 -42.17 -30.99
CA VAL A 5 -47.51 -40.93 -30.46
C VAL A 5 -46.64 -41.31 -29.24
N THR A 6 -45.35 -41.11 -29.37
CA THR A 6 -44.39 -41.32 -28.25
C THR A 6 -44.29 -40.02 -27.46
N LEU A 7 -44.72 -40.05 -26.22
CA LEU A 7 -44.62 -38.95 -25.26
C LEU A 7 -43.20 -38.96 -24.66
N ALA A 8 -42.38 -37.98 -24.99
CA ALA A 8 -41.07 -37.77 -24.37
C ALA A 8 -41.27 -37.01 -23.04
N ALA A 9 -41.02 -37.68 -21.93
CA ALA A 9 -40.98 -37.04 -20.61
C ALA A 9 -39.64 -36.29 -20.44
N LEU A 10 -39.68 -34.96 -20.41
CA LEU A 10 -38.54 -34.14 -19.98
C LEU A 10 -38.37 -34.28 -18.45
N LEU A 11 -37.32 -34.96 -18.03
CA LEU A 11 -36.83 -34.91 -16.65
C LEU A 11 -36.13 -33.56 -16.43
N LEU A 12 -36.80 -32.63 -15.76
CA LEU A 12 -36.19 -31.47 -15.16
C LEU A 12 -35.34 -31.95 -13.96
N ALA A 13 -34.02 -32.08 -14.16
CA ALA A 13 -33.09 -32.24 -13.06
C ALA A 13 -32.98 -30.87 -12.34
N GLY A 14 -33.78 -30.72 -11.29
CA GLY A 14 -33.61 -29.62 -10.33
C GLY A 14 -32.26 -29.78 -9.65
N SER A 15 -31.31 -28.92 -9.96
CA SER A 15 -30.10 -28.75 -9.17
C SER A 15 -30.50 -28.22 -7.79
N ALA A 16 -30.68 -29.13 -6.84
CA ALA A 16 -30.75 -28.80 -5.42
C ALA A 16 -29.39 -28.21 -5.05
N SER A 17 -29.33 -26.91 -4.92
CA SER A 17 -28.21 -26.25 -4.23
C SER A 17 -28.20 -26.78 -2.80
N CYS A 18 -27.30 -27.71 -2.51
CA CYS A 18 -27.02 -28.12 -1.14
C CYS A 18 -26.52 -26.88 -0.41
N ALA A 19 -27.39 -26.20 0.33
CA ALA A 19 -26.96 -25.20 1.28
C ALA A 19 -26.01 -25.91 2.26
N LEU A 20 -24.73 -25.55 2.21
CA LEU A 20 -23.74 -26.05 3.16
C LEU A 20 -24.24 -25.71 4.57
N ALA A 21 -24.31 -26.71 5.43
CA ALA A 21 -24.69 -26.53 6.83
C ALA A 21 -23.61 -25.66 7.50
N ARG A 22 -23.95 -24.42 7.77
CA ARG A 22 -23.05 -23.50 8.48
C ARG A 22 -23.34 -23.50 9.98
N THR A 23 -22.32 -23.17 10.77
CA THR A 23 -22.45 -22.99 12.21
C THR A 23 -23.29 -21.74 12.53
N ASP A 24 -24.03 -21.75 13.64
CA ASP A 24 -24.77 -20.59 14.11
C ASP A 24 -23.82 -19.41 14.41
N CYS A 25 -24.26 -18.19 14.06
CA CYS A 25 -23.51 -16.96 14.29
C CYS A 25 -23.65 -16.49 15.75
N THR A 26 -23.09 -17.25 16.67
CA THR A 26 -22.98 -16.90 18.09
C THR A 26 -21.57 -17.24 18.59
N ALA A 27 -21.06 -16.47 19.56
CA ALA A 27 -19.72 -16.71 20.09
C ALA A 27 -19.57 -18.12 20.67
N ASP A 28 -20.58 -18.63 21.35
CA ASP A 28 -20.59 -19.98 21.95
C ASP A 28 -20.51 -21.08 20.88
N ALA A 29 -21.34 -20.99 19.83
CA ALA A 29 -21.34 -21.95 18.73
C ALA A 29 -19.99 -21.94 17.98
N LEU A 30 -19.41 -20.76 17.76
CA LEU A 30 -18.13 -20.61 17.08
C LEU A 30 -16.95 -21.10 17.92
N ASN A 31 -16.94 -20.87 19.23
CA ASN A 31 -15.95 -21.44 20.14
C ASN A 31 -16.10 -22.97 20.27
N ALA A 32 -17.32 -23.51 20.14
CA ALA A 32 -17.58 -24.96 20.14
C ALA A 32 -16.96 -25.68 18.93
N LEU A 33 -16.59 -24.99 17.85
CA LEU A 33 -15.80 -25.53 16.72
C LEU A 33 -14.38 -25.97 17.15
N ARG A 34 -13.88 -25.49 18.30
CA ARG A 34 -12.58 -25.85 18.88
C ARG A 34 -11.40 -25.73 17.91
N VAL A 35 -11.43 -24.69 17.07
CA VAL A 35 -10.27 -24.39 16.19
C VAL A 35 -9.10 -23.92 17.05
N ALA A 36 -8.03 -24.70 17.04
CA ALA A 36 -6.88 -24.44 17.92
C ALA A 36 -6.29 -23.02 17.70
N GLY A 37 -6.13 -22.27 18.78
CA GLY A 37 -5.60 -20.91 18.77
C GLY A 37 -6.61 -19.83 18.40
N VAL A 38 -7.89 -20.14 18.19
CA VAL A 38 -8.96 -19.15 17.95
C VAL A 38 -9.78 -18.96 19.24
N HIS A 39 -9.97 -17.70 19.61
CA HIS A 39 -10.78 -17.29 20.76
C HIS A 39 -11.78 -16.22 20.30
N VAL A 40 -13.03 -16.63 20.05
CA VAL A 40 -14.10 -15.72 19.63
C VAL A 40 -14.63 -14.96 20.84
N THR A 41 -14.64 -13.63 20.76
CA THR A 41 -15.19 -12.76 21.80
C THR A 41 -16.59 -12.24 21.46
N GLU A 42 -16.87 -12.08 20.18
CA GLU A 42 -18.16 -11.56 19.68
C GLU A 42 -18.50 -12.16 18.32
N ALA A 43 -19.79 -12.45 18.13
CA ALA A 43 -20.33 -12.83 16.82
C ALA A 43 -21.72 -12.22 16.65
N THR A 44 -21.91 -11.46 15.57
CA THR A 44 -23.14 -10.70 15.30
C THR A 44 -23.64 -10.99 13.89
N PRO A 45 -24.85 -11.56 13.74
CA PRO A 45 -25.50 -11.65 12.44
C PRO A 45 -25.80 -10.26 11.88
N THR A 46 -25.35 -9.98 10.67
CA THR A 46 -25.55 -8.71 9.97
C THR A 46 -26.46 -8.94 8.77
N ALA A 47 -27.61 -8.25 8.75
CA ALA A 47 -28.56 -8.37 7.64
C ALA A 47 -28.01 -7.73 6.36
N ALA A 48 -28.47 -8.24 5.21
CA ALA A 48 -28.14 -7.67 3.91
C ALA A 48 -28.61 -6.21 3.81
N THR A 49 -27.78 -5.38 3.16
CA THR A 49 -28.10 -4.00 2.77
C THR A 49 -28.28 -3.91 1.24
N LYS A 50 -28.42 -2.70 0.71
CA LYS A 50 -28.43 -2.48 -0.75
C LYS A 50 -27.07 -2.79 -1.41
N THR A 51 -25.98 -2.70 -0.67
CA THR A 51 -24.60 -2.76 -1.17
C THR A 51 -23.82 -3.95 -0.62
N GLU A 52 -24.29 -4.58 0.46
CA GLU A 52 -23.58 -5.70 1.11
C GLU A 52 -24.54 -6.88 1.33
N PRO A 53 -24.08 -8.13 1.13
CA PRO A 53 -24.86 -9.33 1.45
C PRO A 53 -25.04 -9.47 2.97
N ALA A 54 -25.91 -10.39 3.40
CA ALA A 54 -25.94 -10.81 4.80
C ALA A 54 -24.68 -11.60 5.15
N TYR A 55 -24.16 -11.43 6.38
CA TYR A 55 -22.95 -12.11 6.86
C TYR A 55 -22.95 -12.24 8.39
N CYS A 56 -22.11 -13.13 8.90
CA CYS A 56 -21.75 -13.20 10.31
C CYS A 56 -20.48 -12.38 10.54
N ALA A 57 -20.54 -11.31 11.34
CA ALA A 57 -19.38 -10.57 11.79
C ALA A 57 -18.82 -11.20 13.07
N VAL A 58 -17.54 -11.62 13.05
CA VAL A 58 -16.90 -12.31 14.18
C VAL A 58 -15.65 -11.57 14.59
N GLN A 59 -15.54 -11.26 15.86
CA GLN A 59 -14.34 -10.68 16.46
C GLN A 59 -13.73 -11.65 17.48
N GLY A 60 -12.44 -11.56 17.63
CA GLY A 60 -11.72 -12.40 18.58
C GLY A 60 -10.21 -12.23 18.47
N THR A 61 -9.49 -13.22 18.99
CA THR A 61 -8.03 -13.30 18.90
C THR A 61 -7.58 -14.62 18.30
N ILE A 62 -6.43 -14.58 17.62
CA ILE A 62 -5.69 -15.74 17.14
C ILE A 62 -4.33 -15.75 17.82
N ASP A 63 -3.97 -16.88 18.43
CA ASP A 63 -2.64 -17.07 19.02
C ASP A 63 -1.57 -17.05 17.94
N THR A 64 -0.47 -16.34 18.20
CA THR A 64 0.71 -16.31 17.33
C THR A 64 1.89 -16.98 18.02
N LYS A 65 2.68 -17.75 17.25
CA LYS A 65 3.79 -18.55 17.84
C LYS A 65 4.85 -18.90 16.80
N GLY A 66 6.00 -19.31 17.29
CA GLY A 66 7.14 -19.71 16.43
C GLY A 66 8.15 -18.58 16.24
N ASP A 67 8.99 -18.72 15.20
CA ASP A 67 10.02 -17.74 14.80
C ASP A 67 11.02 -17.37 15.90
N ASN A 68 11.30 -18.27 16.85
CA ASN A 68 12.18 -18.04 17.99
C ASN A 68 11.82 -16.76 18.78
N ALA A 69 10.52 -16.43 18.83
CA ALA A 69 9.96 -15.33 19.59
C ALA A 69 8.97 -15.85 20.65
N PRO A 70 8.73 -15.10 21.73
CA PRO A 70 7.68 -15.43 22.67
C PRO A 70 6.32 -15.54 21.97
N PRO A 71 5.38 -16.38 22.48
CA PRO A 71 4.01 -16.39 21.99
C PRO A 71 3.39 -14.99 22.08
N GLY A 72 2.51 -14.70 21.13
CA GLY A 72 1.75 -13.47 21.06
C GLY A 72 0.29 -13.76 20.69
N SER A 73 -0.43 -12.74 20.30
CA SER A 73 -1.84 -12.84 19.92
C SER A 73 -2.21 -11.69 18.99
N ALA A 74 -2.92 -11.96 17.92
CA ALA A 74 -3.47 -10.95 17.03
C ALA A 74 -5.00 -10.90 17.16
N ARG A 75 -5.57 -9.70 17.30
CA ARG A 75 -7.02 -9.51 17.17
C ARG A 75 -7.40 -9.61 15.71
N PHE A 76 -8.57 -10.14 15.46
CA PHE A 76 -9.15 -10.22 14.12
C PHE A 76 -10.61 -9.79 14.08
N LEU A 77 -11.03 -9.35 12.91
CA LEU A 77 -12.43 -9.24 12.50
C LEU A 77 -12.58 -10.05 11.22
N VAL A 78 -13.50 -11.02 11.21
CA VAL A 78 -13.84 -11.77 9.99
C VAL A 78 -15.32 -11.60 9.67
N GLN A 79 -15.63 -11.38 8.40
CA GLN A 79 -16.97 -11.31 7.84
C GLN A 79 -17.21 -12.57 7.01
N LEU A 80 -18.21 -13.38 7.42
CA LEU A 80 -18.52 -14.68 6.85
C LEU A 80 -19.86 -14.58 6.11
N PRO A 81 -19.87 -14.36 4.76
CA PRO A 81 -21.10 -14.14 4.00
C PRO A 81 -21.97 -15.39 3.91
N ASP A 82 -23.29 -15.22 3.89
CA ASP A 82 -24.25 -16.31 3.73
C ASP A 82 -24.06 -17.07 2.41
N ALA A 83 -23.70 -16.36 1.35
CA ALA A 83 -23.46 -16.91 0.01
C ALA A 83 -21.96 -17.11 -0.28
N TRP A 84 -21.24 -17.75 0.66
CA TRP A 84 -19.81 -18.01 0.53
C TRP A 84 -19.44 -18.82 -0.71
N GLN A 85 -18.41 -18.35 -1.44
CA GLN A 85 -17.92 -18.96 -2.68
C GLN A 85 -16.60 -19.74 -2.51
N GLN A 86 -16.35 -20.29 -1.32
CA GLN A 86 -15.12 -21.04 -0.97
C GLN A 86 -13.83 -20.21 -1.16
N ARG A 87 -13.95 -18.88 -1.06
CA ARG A 87 -12.85 -17.93 -1.21
C ARG A 87 -12.54 -17.26 0.11
N PHE A 88 -11.25 -17.07 0.36
CA PHE A 88 -10.71 -16.39 1.54
C PHE A 88 -9.97 -15.13 1.11
N PHE A 89 -10.18 -14.04 1.82
CA PHE A 89 -9.57 -12.75 1.52
C PHE A 89 -9.02 -12.09 2.78
N LEU A 90 -7.69 -11.94 2.86
CA LEU A 90 -7.04 -11.19 3.94
C LEU A 90 -6.78 -9.76 3.48
N MET A 91 -7.21 -8.80 4.31
CA MET A 91 -6.93 -7.39 4.09
C MET A 91 -5.80 -6.92 5.02
N GLY A 92 -4.75 -6.34 4.44
CA GLY A 92 -3.65 -5.73 5.16
C GLY A 92 -4.04 -4.44 5.88
N VAL A 93 -3.25 -4.04 6.87
CA VAL A 93 -3.43 -2.81 7.64
C VAL A 93 -2.27 -1.83 7.41
N GLY A 94 -2.51 -0.54 7.64
CA GLY A 94 -1.56 0.53 7.32
C GLY A 94 -0.75 1.03 8.51
N GLY A 95 0.28 1.82 8.22
CA GLY A 95 1.10 2.50 9.24
C GLY A 95 1.80 1.53 10.17
N ASN A 96 1.78 1.84 11.47
CA ASN A 96 2.29 0.96 12.53
C ASN A 96 1.26 -0.08 12.98
N ALA A 97 0.19 -0.32 12.19
CA ALA A 97 -0.89 -1.27 12.48
C ALA A 97 -1.63 -0.97 13.82
N GLY A 98 -2.05 -2.00 14.55
CA GLY A 98 -2.72 -1.85 15.86
C GLY A 98 -4.23 -1.62 15.79
N THR A 99 -4.81 -1.57 14.59
CA THR A 99 -6.25 -1.40 14.34
C THR A 99 -6.78 -2.52 13.45
N LEU A 100 -8.09 -2.70 13.42
CA LEU A 100 -8.78 -3.59 12.48
C LEU A 100 -9.32 -2.83 11.26
N THR A 101 -8.71 -1.68 10.92
CA THR A 101 -9.07 -0.87 9.76
C THR A 101 -8.19 -1.24 8.57
N PRO A 102 -8.76 -1.82 7.50
CA PRO A 102 -7.97 -2.24 6.33
C PRO A 102 -7.34 -1.06 5.59
N ALA A 103 -6.13 -1.27 5.10
CA ALA A 103 -5.44 -0.40 4.15
C ALA A 103 -5.32 -1.15 2.81
N VAL A 104 -6.35 -1.05 2.02
CA VAL A 104 -6.51 -1.72 0.71
C VAL A 104 -7.15 -0.76 -0.28
N ASN A 105 -7.16 -1.12 -1.55
CA ASN A 105 -7.93 -0.40 -2.56
C ASN A 105 -9.42 -0.34 -2.16
N ALA A 106 -10.04 0.83 -2.29
CA ALA A 106 -11.43 1.03 -1.86
C ALA A 106 -12.42 0.15 -2.63
N THR A 107 -12.18 -0.07 -3.93
CA THR A 107 -13.02 -0.92 -4.78
C THR A 107 -12.95 -2.37 -4.32
N ASP A 108 -11.76 -2.89 -4.05
CA ASP A 108 -11.57 -4.29 -3.63
C ASP A 108 -12.21 -4.54 -2.26
N ARG A 109 -12.09 -3.61 -1.32
CA ARG A 109 -12.73 -3.70 -0.01
C ARG A 109 -14.25 -3.83 -0.09
N VAL A 110 -14.89 -3.05 -0.95
CA VAL A 110 -16.35 -3.07 -1.13
C VAL A 110 -16.78 -4.33 -1.87
N SER A 111 -16.01 -4.76 -2.87
CA SER A 111 -16.40 -5.86 -3.75
C SER A 111 -16.19 -7.26 -3.14
N ALA A 112 -15.20 -7.45 -2.27
CA ALA A 112 -14.81 -8.78 -1.78
C ALA A 112 -15.96 -9.52 -1.08
N LEU A 113 -16.63 -8.87 -0.13
CA LEU A 113 -17.77 -9.48 0.58
C LEU A 113 -18.93 -9.76 -0.38
N GLY A 114 -19.23 -8.83 -1.31
CA GLY A 114 -20.26 -8.98 -2.33
C GLY A 114 -20.00 -10.14 -3.30
N LYS A 115 -18.73 -10.47 -3.54
CA LYS A 115 -18.30 -11.63 -4.35
C LYS A 115 -18.29 -12.95 -3.57
N GLY A 116 -18.74 -12.95 -2.31
CA GLY A 116 -18.82 -14.13 -1.48
C GLY A 116 -17.49 -14.60 -0.88
N TYR A 117 -16.54 -13.70 -0.67
CA TYR A 117 -15.33 -14.01 0.09
C TYR A 117 -15.59 -14.00 1.58
N ALA A 118 -15.01 -14.93 2.33
CA ALA A 118 -14.78 -14.76 3.76
C ALA A 118 -13.64 -13.75 3.93
N VAL A 119 -13.97 -12.55 4.45
CA VAL A 119 -13.06 -11.41 4.51
C VAL A 119 -12.53 -11.24 5.92
N ILE A 120 -11.21 -11.24 6.10
CA ILE A 120 -10.57 -11.09 7.40
C ILE A 120 -9.58 -9.92 7.41
N VAL A 121 -9.52 -9.22 8.52
CA VAL A 121 -8.50 -8.20 8.86
C VAL A 121 -7.94 -8.48 10.24
N GLN A 122 -6.69 -8.11 10.51
CA GLN A 122 -6.01 -8.34 11.78
C GLN A 122 -5.14 -7.12 12.18
N ASP A 123 -4.79 -7.00 13.46
CA ASP A 123 -4.11 -5.84 14.04
C ASP A 123 -2.58 -5.92 14.10
N SER A 124 -1.96 -6.96 13.55
CA SER A 124 -0.52 -7.23 13.59
C SER A 124 0.03 -7.53 15.00
N GLY A 125 -0.80 -8.13 15.86
CA GLY A 125 -0.38 -8.63 17.18
C GLY A 125 -0.27 -7.56 18.26
N HIS A 126 -0.88 -6.40 18.10
CA HIS A 126 -0.94 -5.35 19.12
C HIS A 126 -2.11 -4.41 18.91
N ALA A 127 -2.51 -3.71 19.98
CA ALA A 127 -3.49 -2.63 19.90
C ALA A 127 -2.77 -1.27 19.84
N GLY A 128 -3.33 -0.32 19.09
CA GLY A 128 -2.80 1.04 18.98
C GLY A 128 -3.54 1.85 17.93
N ASN A 129 -2.96 2.98 17.55
CA ASN A 129 -3.35 3.71 16.36
C ASN A 129 -2.26 3.54 15.27
N GLY A 130 -2.60 3.78 14.03
CA GLY A 130 -1.68 3.54 12.91
C GLY A 130 -0.39 4.38 12.89
N THR A 131 -0.17 5.29 13.84
CA THR A 131 1.07 6.09 13.95
C THR A 131 1.88 5.77 15.19
N ASP A 132 1.28 5.14 16.21
CA ASP A 132 1.96 4.81 17.46
C ASP A 132 2.88 3.58 17.30
N ALA A 133 4.09 3.67 17.84
CA ALA A 133 5.05 2.58 17.94
C ALA A 133 5.45 2.27 19.41
N GLY A 134 4.79 2.88 20.40
CA GLY A 134 5.04 2.63 21.82
C GLY A 134 4.86 1.19 22.23
N TRP A 135 4.01 0.45 21.53
CA TRP A 135 3.78 -0.99 21.71
C TRP A 135 5.03 -1.86 21.48
N LEU A 136 6.05 -1.35 20.82
CA LEU A 136 7.35 -2.04 20.63
C LEU A 136 8.13 -2.23 21.93
N ARG A 137 7.71 -1.55 22.99
CA ARG A 137 8.38 -1.59 24.28
C ARG A 137 7.45 -2.14 25.35
N THR A 138 8.02 -2.96 26.20
CA THR A 138 7.37 -3.38 27.45
C THR A 138 7.33 -2.21 28.44
N PRO A 139 6.51 -2.26 29.51
CA PRO A 139 6.46 -1.19 30.52
C PRO A 139 7.80 -0.86 31.17
N ASP A 140 8.73 -1.82 31.24
CA ASP A 140 10.12 -1.62 31.73
C ASP A 140 11.09 -1.12 30.64
N GLY A 141 10.57 -0.72 29.46
CA GLY A 141 11.34 -0.12 28.36
C GLY A 141 12.10 -1.09 27.46
N LYS A 142 12.03 -2.41 27.71
CA LYS A 142 12.69 -3.41 26.87
C LYS A 142 11.94 -3.65 25.56
N PRO A 143 12.60 -4.16 24.50
CA PRO A 143 11.92 -4.56 23.27
C PRO A 143 10.87 -5.66 23.53
N ASP A 144 9.63 -5.44 23.10
CA ASP A 144 8.58 -6.46 23.09
C ASP A 144 8.73 -7.36 21.85
N ARG A 145 9.51 -8.41 21.98
CA ARG A 145 9.86 -9.30 20.87
C ARG A 145 8.66 -10.02 20.26
N ALA A 146 7.62 -10.34 21.05
CA ALA A 146 6.43 -10.97 20.52
C ALA A 146 5.73 -10.07 19.53
N LYS A 147 5.41 -8.82 19.94
CA LYS A 147 4.76 -7.83 19.09
C LYS A 147 5.63 -7.40 17.91
N MET A 148 6.95 -7.29 18.09
CA MET A 148 7.87 -6.98 17.00
C MET A 148 7.79 -8.01 15.89
N VAL A 149 7.86 -9.30 16.22
CA VAL A 149 7.83 -10.40 15.23
C VAL A 149 6.45 -10.52 14.61
N ASP A 150 5.38 -10.33 15.38
CA ASP A 150 4.01 -10.29 14.89
C ASP A 150 3.81 -9.19 13.85
N PHE A 151 4.22 -7.96 14.15
CA PHE A 151 4.15 -6.83 13.23
C PHE A 151 4.98 -7.07 11.95
N MET A 152 6.16 -7.64 12.10
CA MET A 152 7.07 -7.84 10.97
C MET A 152 6.48 -8.82 9.93
N TYR A 153 5.91 -9.95 10.38
CA TYR A 153 5.41 -10.99 9.47
C TYR A 153 4.50 -12.04 10.11
N ARG A 154 4.73 -12.44 11.40
CA ARG A 154 4.13 -13.64 11.98
C ARG A 154 2.61 -13.55 12.13
N ALA A 155 2.08 -12.39 12.57
CA ALA A 155 0.64 -12.25 12.78
C ALA A 155 -0.15 -12.41 11.48
N ALA A 156 0.32 -11.87 10.35
CA ALA A 156 -0.35 -12.03 9.06
C ALA A 156 -0.41 -13.51 8.66
N HIS A 157 0.69 -14.23 8.78
CA HIS A 157 0.77 -15.67 8.50
C HIS A 157 -0.13 -16.50 9.43
N ASP A 158 0.03 -16.37 10.75
CA ASP A 158 -0.73 -17.18 11.72
C ASP A 158 -2.24 -16.94 11.60
N VAL A 159 -2.65 -15.67 11.37
CA VAL A 159 -4.06 -15.34 11.09
C VAL A 159 -4.53 -15.93 9.77
N THR A 160 -3.69 -15.95 8.74
CA THR A 160 -4.03 -16.59 7.46
C THR A 160 -4.28 -18.08 7.61
N VAL A 161 -3.32 -18.80 8.19
CA VAL A 161 -3.40 -20.26 8.33
C VAL A 161 -4.54 -20.67 9.27
N THR A 162 -4.64 -20.02 10.43
CA THR A 162 -5.65 -20.31 11.45
C THR A 162 -7.03 -19.80 11.03
N GLY A 163 -7.10 -18.62 10.40
CA GLY A 163 -8.32 -18.05 9.85
C GLY A 163 -8.95 -18.92 8.76
N LYS A 164 -8.14 -19.48 7.87
CA LYS A 164 -8.62 -20.46 6.88
C LYS A 164 -9.26 -21.70 7.55
N ARG A 165 -8.60 -22.24 8.58
CA ARG A 165 -9.15 -23.37 9.35
C ARG A 165 -10.49 -23.01 10.02
N PHE A 166 -10.58 -21.80 10.57
CA PHE A 166 -11.80 -21.30 11.20
C PHE A 166 -12.93 -21.14 10.17
N VAL A 167 -12.66 -20.53 9.01
CA VAL A 167 -13.61 -20.39 7.90
C VAL A 167 -14.09 -21.77 7.41
N GLN A 168 -13.17 -22.71 7.22
CA GLN A 168 -13.50 -24.08 6.80
C GLN A 168 -14.37 -24.82 7.84
N ALA A 169 -14.09 -24.63 9.12
CA ALA A 169 -14.89 -25.22 10.20
C ALA A 169 -16.31 -24.61 10.24
N TYR A 170 -16.43 -23.28 10.06
CA TYR A 170 -17.72 -22.58 10.03
C TYR A 170 -18.64 -23.06 8.91
N TYR A 171 -18.12 -23.22 7.69
CA TYR A 171 -18.89 -23.63 6.51
C TYR A 171 -18.90 -25.15 6.28
N ALA A 172 -18.19 -25.93 7.08
CA ALA A 172 -17.96 -27.36 6.85
C ALA A 172 -17.47 -27.69 5.42
N ALA A 173 -16.69 -26.81 4.81
CA ALA A 173 -16.20 -26.93 3.43
C ALA A 173 -14.79 -26.30 3.29
N PRO A 174 -13.97 -26.76 2.31
CA PRO A 174 -12.62 -26.25 2.12
C PRO A 174 -12.62 -24.84 1.52
N VAL A 175 -11.60 -24.03 1.85
CA VAL A 175 -11.20 -22.86 1.08
C VAL A 175 -10.54 -23.36 -0.20
N GLN A 176 -11.03 -22.92 -1.36
CA GLN A 176 -10.47 -23.29 -2.67
C GLN A 176 -9.46 -22.26 -3.18
N HIS A 177 -9.75 -20.99 -2.96
CA HIS A 177 -8.87 -19.90 -3.37
C HIS A 177 -8.65 -18.89 -2.24
N ALA A 178 -7.43 -18.42 -2.10
CA ALA A 178 -7.05 -17.47 -1.09
C ALA A 178 -6.32 -16.27 -1.70
N TYR A 179 -6.74 -15.08 -1.31
CA TYR A 179 -6.18 -13.82 -1.82
C TYR A 179 -5.79 -12.89 -0.68
N PHE A 180 -4.78 -12.08 -0.94
CA PHE A 180 -4.33 -11.00 -0.06
C PHE A 180 -4.38 -9.68 -0.83
N ASP A 181 -4.91 -8.63 -0.20
CA ASP A 181 -4.72 -7.25 -0.65
C ASP A 181 -4.24 -6.38 0.50
N GLY A 182 -3.25 -5.53 0.22
CA GLY A 182 -2.77 -4.57 1.19
C GLY A 182 -2.00 -3.44 0.54
N CYS A 183 -2.18 -2.24 1.09
CA CYS A 183 -1.47 -1.04 0.68
C CYS A 183 -0.56 -0.52 1.79
N SER A 184 0.55 0.16 1.44
CA SER A 184 1.47 0.71 2.42
C SER A 184 2.17 -0.38 3.25
N THR A 185 2.04 -0.36 4.57
CA THR A 185 2.45 -1.47 5.43
C THR A 185 1.71 -2.76 5.07
N GLY A 186 0.42 -2.68 4.67
CA GLY A 186 -0.33 -3.81 4.13
C GLY A 186 0.31 -4.38 2.85
N GLY A 187 0.80 -3.51 1.97
CA GLY A 187 1.58 -3.92 0.79
C GLY A 187 2.90 -4.61 1.15
N ARG A 188 3.59 -4.16 2.20
CA ARG A 188 4.74 -4.85 2.77
C ARG A 188 4.35 -6.23 3.31
N MET A 189 3.24 -6.32 4.06
CA MET A 189 2.71 -7.61 4.55
C MET A 189 2.44 -8.57 3.39
N ALA A 190 1.79 -8.09 2.33
CA ALA A 190 1.52 -8.85 1.11
C ALA A 190 2.81 -9.41 0.48
N MET A 191 3.84 -8.58 0.36
CA MET A 191 5.16 -9.02 -0.13
C MET A 191 5.84 -10.00 0.83
N MET A 192 5.69 -9.82 2.14
CA MET A 192 6.25 -10.70 3.16
C MET A 192 5.61 -12.09 3.10
N GLU A 193 4.30 -12.18 2.84
CA GLU A 193 3.61 -13.44 2.58
C GLU A 193 4.18 -14.15 1.35
N ALA A 194 4.34 -13.44 0.24
CA ALA A 194 4.95 -14.01 -0.97
C ALA A 194 6.39 -14.50 -0.76
N GLU A 195 7.18 -13.78 0.06
CA GLU A 195 8.58 -14.10 0.33
C GLU A 195 8.76 -15.28 1.31
N ARG A 196 8.01 -15.28 2.42
CA ARG A 196 8.21 -16.22 3.53
C ARG A 196 7.27 -17.42 3.50
N TYR A 197 6.03 -17.19 3.03
CA TYR A 197 4.93 -18.15 3.09
C TYR A 197 4.29 -18.36 1.71
N PRO A 198 5.07 -18.82 0.73
CA PRO A 198 4.70 -18.82 -0.69
C PRO A 198 3.49 -19.71 -1.03
N THR A 199 2.97 -20.48 -0.07
CA THR A 199 1.80 -21.36 -0.25
C THR A 199 0.51 -20.78 0.34
N ASP A 200 0.58 -19.66 1.06
CA ASP A 200 -0.56 -19.13 1.80
C ASP A 200 -1.63 -18.51 0.89
N PHE A 201 -1.25 -17.95 -0.23
CA PHE A 201 -2.16 -17.30 -1.15
C PHE A 201 -1.95 -17.73 -2.59
N ASP A 202 -3.05 -17.78 -3.35
CA ASP A 202 -3.04 -18.04 -4.79
C ASP A 202 -2.78 -16.75 -5.58
N GLY A 203 -3.27 -15.62 -5.06
CA GLY A 203 -3.10 -14.31 -5.62
C GLY A 203 -2.84 -13.25 -4.54
N ILE A 204 -1.93 -12.33 -4.83
CA ILE A 204 -1.54 -11.24 -3.92
C ILE A 204 -1.62 -9.91 -4.65
N ILE A 205 -2.17 -8.89 -3.97
CA ILE A 205 -2.19 -7.50 -4.41
C ILE A 205 -1.36 -6.69 -3.41
N ALA A 206 -0.32 -6.01 -3.91
CA ALA A 206 0.57 -5.18 -3.09
C ALA A 206 0.58 -3.74 -3.61
N GLY A 207 -0.19 -2.87 -2.95
CA GLY A 207 -0.30 -1.46 -3.27
C GLY A 207 0.73 -0.61 -2.51
N ASP A 208 1.34 0.36 -3.18
CA ASP A 208 2.27 1.35 -2.61
C ASP A 208 3.14 0.76 -1.48
N PRO A 209 3.83 -0.38 -1.68
CA PRO A 209 4.36 -1.20 -0.60
C PRO A 209 5.52 -0.53 0.14
N ALA A 210 5.41 -0.45 1.48
CA ALA A 210 6.47 0.02 2.37
C ALA A 210 7.56 -1.05 2.56
N MET A 211 8.15 -1.50 1.46
CA MET A 211 9.03 -2.68 1.41
C MET A 211 10.41 -2.47 2.05
N ASP A 212 10.82 -1.22 2.23
CA ASP A 212 12.18 -0.85 2.60
C ASP A 212 12.16 0.38 3.53
N TYR A 213 12.71 0.21 4.71
CA TYR A 213 12.73 1.26 5.74
C TYR A 213 13.84 2.32 5.54
N HIS A 214 14.67 2.22 4.51
CA HIS A 214 15.56 3.30 4.09
C HIS A 214 14.80 4.57 3.69
N SER A 215 13.48 4.47 3.43
CA SER A 215 12.57 5.64 3.34
C SER A 215 12.67 6.56 4.56
N THR A 216 12.93 6.01 5.75
CA THR A 216 13.13 6.79 6.99
C THR A 216 14.38 7.68 6.90
N LEU A 217 15.46 7.20 6.26
CA LEU A 217 16.69 7.99 6.06
C LEU A 217 16.43 9.19 5.13
N LEU A 218 15.64 8.97 4.06
CA LEU A 218 15.23 10.05 3.17
C LEU A 218 14.39 11.09 3.93
N ARG A 219 13.46 10.65 4.78
CA ARG A 219 12.67 11.56 5.63
C ARG A 219 13.55 12.40 6.54
N PHE A 220 14.52 11.80 7.22
CA PHE A 220 15.45 12.54 8.06
C PHE A 220 16.20 13.65 7.29
N ALA A 221 16.59 13.37 6.05
CA ALA A 221 17.26 14.36 5.22
C ALA A 221 16.34 15.53 4.85
N VAL A 222 15.15 15.23 4.34
CA VAL A 222 14.14 16.24 3.93
C VAL A 222 13.69 17.09 5.12
N GLU A 223 13.39 16.46 6.26
CA GLU A 223 12.94 17.16 7.46
C GLU A 223 14.04 18.03 8.06
N LYS A 224 15.30 17.56 8.06
CA LYS A 224 16.43 18.38 8.48
C LYS A 224 16.62 19.61 7.58
N ALA A 225 16.42 19.47 6.27
CA ALA A 225 16.44 20.59 5.34
C ALA A 225 15.27 21.56 5.59
N ALA A 226 14.06 21.05 5.76
CA ALA A 226 12.85 21.85 6.00
C ALA A 226 12.92 22.64 7.33
N LEU A 227 13.66 22.13 8.31
CA LEU A 227 13.86 22.78 9.61
C LEU A 227 15.16 23.62 9.69
N SER A 228 15.86 23.82 8.58
CA SER A 228 17.14 24.55 8.56
C SER A 228 17.00 26.05 8.77
N SER A 229 15.91 26.66 8.32
CA SER A 229 15.60 28.07 8.49
C SER A 229 14.12 28.37 8.24
N PRO A 230 13.57 29.51 8.72
CA PRO A 230 12.20 29.92 8.39
C PRO A 230 11.97 30.10 6.88
N ALA A 231 13.00 30.50 6.13
CA ALA A 231 12.93 30.67 4.68
C ALA A 231 12.83 29.34 3.90
N ALA A 232 13.11 28.21 4.53
CA ALA A 232 13.01 26.87 3.92
C ALA A 232 11.58 26.34 3.84
N TYR A 233 10.61 26.95 4.54
CA TYR A 233 9.23 26.46 4.57
C TYR A 233 8.57 26.54 3.19
N LEU A 234 8.08 25.37 2.72
CA LEU A 234 7.30 25.21 1.49
C LEU A 234 5.80 25.14 1.87
N SER A 235 5.13 26.31 1.84
CA SER A 235 3.70 26.38 2.15
C SER A 235 2.85 25.59 1.14
N PRO A 236 1.59 25.21 1.48
CA PRO A 236 0.67 24.62 0.53
C PRO A 236 0.48 25.45 -0.75
N GLU A 237 0.49 26.78 -0.65
CA GLU A 237 0.39 27.71 -1.78
C GLU A 237 1.65 27.64 -2.65
N THR A 238 2.83 27.56 -2.02
CA THR A 238 4.12 27.39 -2.73
C THR A 238 4.13 26.06 -3.49
N LEU A 239 3.67 24.97 -2.88
CA LEU A 239 3.57 23.67 -3.55
C LEU A 239 2.57 23.70 -4.72
N LYS A 240 1.45 24.40 -4.57
CA LYS A 240 0.48 24.58 -5.65
C LYS A 240 1.06 25.38 -6.83
N MET A 241 1.90 26.37 -6.54
CA MET A 241 2.65 27.12 -7.56
C MET A 241 3.63 26.20 -8.30
N VAL A 242 4.37 25.35 -7.57
CA VAL A 242 5.27 24.35 -8.18
C VAL A 242 4.50 23.40 -9.08
N ASP A 243 3.39 22.81 -8.60
CA ASP A 243 2.55 21.92 -9.41
C ASP A 243 2.10 22.57 -10.70
N LYS A 244 1.64 23.83 -10.65
CA LYS A 244 1.22 24.58 -11.85
C LYS A 244 2.34 24.70 -12.89
N ILE A 245 3.57 25.01 -12.45
CA ILE A 245 4.72 25.15 -13.36
C ILE A 245 5.10 23.78 -13.93
N VAL A 246 5.15 22.75 -13.09
CA VAL A 246 5.54 21.39 -13.49
C VAL A 246 4.52 20.82 -14.47
N THR A 247 3.22 20.93 -14.16
CA THR A 247 2.15 20.46 -15.05
C THR A 247 2.21 21.17 -16.41
N ALA A 248 2.33 22.49 -16.44
CA ALA A 248 2.44 23.25 -17.69
C ALA A 248 3.61 22.81 -18.59
N LYS A 249 4.68 22.27 -18.01
CA LYS A 249 5.86 21.79 -18.75
C LYS A 249 5.81 20.30 -19.14
N CYS A 250 5.09 19.48 -18.37
CA CYS A 250 5.23 18.02 -18.45
C CYS A 250 3.95 17.28 -18.84
N ASP A 251 2.79 17.93 -18.78
CA ASP A 251 1.47 17.35 -19.07
C ASP A 251 1.43 16.74 -20.49
N ALA A 252 1.84 17.46 -21.52
CA ALA A 252 1.79 17.00 -22.89
C ALA A 252 2.77 15.88 -23.28
N ILE A 253 3.65 15.43 -22.37
CA ILE A 253 4.69 14.42 -22.69
C ILE A 253 4.07 13.05 -23.03
N ASP A 254 2.93 12.71 -22.47
CA ASP A 254 2.21 11.46 -22.74
C ASP A 254 1.25 11.53 -23.94
N GLY A 255 1.15 12.70 -24.60
CA GLY A 255 0.30 12.96 -25.75
C GLY A 255 -1.08 13.51 -25.44
N ALA A 256 -1.38 13.80 -24.17
CA ALA A 256 -2.59 14.47 -23.72
C ALA A 256 -2.25 15.79 -23.03
N THR A 257 -3.21 16.69 -22.93
CA THR A 257 -3.14 17.91 -22.11
C THR A 257 -4.38 17.92 -21.25
N ASP A 258 -4.31 17.16 -20.15
CA ASP A 258 -5.46 16.88 -19.28
C ASP A 258 -5.17 17.22 -17.81
N GLY A 259 -4.01 17.82 -17.52
CA GLY A 259 -3.57 18.16 -16.17
C GLY A 259 -2.92 17.00 -15.42
N LEU A 260 -2.68 15.85 -16.08
CA LEU A 260 -2.18 14.62 -15.46
C LEU A 260 -0.83 14.20 -16.05
N VAL A 261 0.25 14.37 -15.31
CA VAL A 261 1.57 13.89 -15.70
C VAL A 261 1.66 12.38 -15.41
N GLN A 262 1.49 11.53 -16.43
CA GLN A 262 1.49 10.08 -16.24
C GLN A 262 2.86 9.52 -15.84
N ASN A 263 3.93 10.08 -16.39
CA ASN A 263 5.29 9.66 -16.12
C ASN A 263 6.14 10.80 -15.52
N PRO A 264 6.09 11.01 -14.21
CA PRO A 264 6.89 12.05 -13.55
C PRO A 264 8.41 11.92 -13.80
N ALA A 265 8.90 10.71 -14.02
CA ALA A 265 10.32 10.48 -14.29
C ALA A 265 10.79 11.03 -15.65
N ALA A 266 9.87 11.22 -16.59
CA ALA A 266 10.16 11.84 -17.90
C ALA A 266 10.10 13.38 -17.84
N CYS A 267 9.59 13.96 -16.75
CA CYS A 267 9.50 15.41 -16.58
C CYS A 267 10.90 16.00 -16.31
N PRO A 268 11.41 16.90 -17.17
CA PRO A 268 12.77 17.41 -17.05
C PRO A 268 12.95 18.49 -15.97
N VAL A 269 11.87 18.93 -15.32
CA VAL A 269 11.89 20.02 -14.34
C VAL A 269 12.66 19.61 -13.08
N LYS A 270 13.60 20.45 -12.66
CA LYS A 270 14.38 20.32 -11.42
C LYS A 270 14.03 21.45 -10.46
N ALA A 271 14.23 21.23 -9.17
CA ALA A 271 14.05 22.28 -8.14
C ALA A 271 14.85 23.54 -8.43
N SER A 272 16.08 23.39 -8.96
CA SER A 272 16.96 24.52 -9.36
C SER A 272 16.34 25.40 -10.45
N ASP A 273 15.52 24.86 -11.33
CA ASP A 273 14.89 25.60 -12.43
C ASP A 273 13.77 26.53 -11.94
N LEU A 274 13.37 26.36 -10.68
CA LEU A 274 12.28 27.10 -10.04
C LEU A 274 12.77 28.24 -9.15
N ILE A 275 14.10 28.43 -9.02
CA ILE A 275 14.69 29.49 -8.18
C ILE A 275 14.39 30.86 -8.78
N CYS A 276 14.08 31.85 -7.92
CA CYS A 276 13.85 33.22 -8.32
C CYS A 276 15.08 33.82 -8.98
N HIS A 277 14.90 34.39 -10.18
CA HIS A 277 15.94 35.20 -10.82
C HIS A 277 15.98 36.61 -10.22
N ALA A 278 17.05 37.34 -10.48
CA ALA A 278 17.26 38.71 -9.95
C ALA A 278 16.03 39.61 -10.18
N GLY A 279 15.45 40.13 -9.09
CA GLY A 279 14.29 41.02 -9.11
C GLY A 279 12.92 40.31 -9.10
N ALA A 280 12.84 38.98 -9.24
CA ALA A 280 11.60 38.22 -9.12
C ALA A 280 11.38 37.82 -7.66
N THR A 281 10.11 37.96 -7.17
CA THR A 281 9.72 37.57 -5.81
C THR A 281 8.43 36.72 -5.81
N THR A 282 7.89 36.44 -6.99
CA THR A 282 6.64 35.68 -7.16
C THR A 282 6.79 34.61 -8.23
N ASN A 283 6.03 33.54 -8.12
CA ASN A 283 6.04 32.36 -9.02
C ASN A 283 7.42 31.68 -9.13
N CYS A 284 8.20 31.71 -8.05
CA CYS A 284 9.51 31.09 -7.96
C CYS A 284 9.81 30.71 -6.50
N LEU A 285 10.88 29.96 -6.28
CA LEU A 285 11.33 29.50 -4.97
C LEU A 285 12.52 30.34 -4.46
N SER A 286 12.62 30.54 -3.15
CA SER A 286 13.89 30.98 -2.55
C SER A 286 14.95 29.88 -2.72
N PRO A 287 16.25 30.19 -2.59
CA PRO A 287 17.30 29.18 -2.60
C PRO A 287 17.08 28.06 -1.54
N GLU A 288 16.59 28.42 -0.34
CA GLU A 288 16.32 27.50 0.76
C GLU A 288 15.14 26.61 0.45
N GLN A 289 14.05 27.13 -0.12
CA GLN A 289 12.90 26.36 -0.58
C GLN A 289 13.28 25.39 -1.71
N ALA A 290 14.08 25.85 -2.66
CA ALA A 290 14.57 25.01 -3.74
C ALA A 290 15.47 23.88 -3.23
N GLN A 291 16.26 24.11 -2.18
CA GLN A 291 17.06 23.07 -1.54
C GLN A 291 16.17 21.99 -0.92
N VAL A 292 15.11 22.36 -0.18
CA VAL A 292 14.17 21.38 0.39
C VAL A 292 13.49 20.55 -0.71
N LEU A 293 13.04 21.19 -1.78
CA LEU A 293 12.44 20.50 -2.92
C LEU A 293 13.47 19.60 -3.65
N GLN A 294 14.73 20.04 -3.73
CA GLN A 294 15.82 19.22 -4.28
C GLN A 294 16.06 17.98 -3.43
N ASP A 295 16.08 18.10 -2.10
CA ASP A 295 16.27 16.97 -1.18
C ASP A 295 15.08 16.01 -1.25
N TYR A 296 13.86 16.55 -1.35
CA TYR A 296 12.64 15.75 -1.52
C TYR A 296 12.68 14.92 -2.81
N THR A 297 13.16 15.47 -3.90
CA THR A 297 13.18 14.79 -5.20
C THR A 297 14.46 13.99 -5.48
N SER A 298 15.50 14.15 -4.67
CA SER A 298 16.78 13.47 -4.83
C SER A 298 16.87 12.18 -4.03
N PRO A 299 17.62 11.19 -4.50
CA PRO A 299 17.87 9.99 -3.71
C PRO A 299 18.75 10.28 -2.50
N VAL A 300 18.49 9.61 -1.38
CA VAL A 300 19.41 9.58 -0.25
C VAL A 300 20.55 8.59 -0.52
N ARG A 301 21.76 8.94 -0.08
CA ARG A 301 23.01 8.23 -0.37
C ARG A 301 23.79 7.94 0.89
N ASP A 302 24.67 6.92 0.83
CA ASP A 302 25.75 6.77 1.81
C ASP A 302 26.93 7.71 1.46
N ARG A 303 27.93 7.76 2.35
CA ARG A 303 29.16 8.58 2.19
C ARG A 303 30.02 8.17 0.99
N ARG A 304 29.77 7.02 0.37
CA ARG A 304 30.45 6.53 -0.84
C ARG A 304 29.67 6.87 -2.11
N GLY A 305 28.54 7.60 -1.99
CA GLY A 305 27.67 8.00 -3.10
C GLY A 305 26.71 6.89 -3.56
N ARG A 306 26.66 5.73 -2.90
CA ARG A 306 25.73 4.66 -3.23
C ARG A 306 24.30 5.11 -2.86
N ILE A 307 23.36 4.97 -3.80
CA ILE A 307 21.95 5.25 -3.56
C ILE A 307 21.40 4.22 -2.57
N LEU A 308 20.84 4.71 -1.48
CA LEU A 308 20.15 3.92 -0.45
C LEU A 308 18.65 3.85 -0.74
N TYR A 309 18.06 4.99 -1.14
CA TYR A 309 16.64 5.09 -1.42
C TYR A 309 16.37 6.23 -2.43
N PRO A 310 15.41 6.08 -3.37
CA PRO A 310 15.09 7.13 -4.34
C PRO A 310 14.31 8.28 -3.70
N GLY A 311 14.38 9.47 -4.32
CA GLY A 311 13.52 10.60 -3.97
C GLY A 311 12.08 10.45 -4.48
N TRP A 312 11.22 11.37 -4.03
CA TRP A 312 9.82 11.46 -4.48
C TRP A 312 9.68 12.16 -5.84
N ALA A 313 8.53 11.99 -6.47
CA ALA A 313 8.20 12.72 -7.69
C ALA A 313 7.96 14.22 -7.40
N ILE A 314 8.26 15.07 -8.38
CA ILE A 314 8.02 16.53 -8.30
C ILE A 314 6.59 16.93 -8.70
N THR A 315 5.73 16.00 -9.02
CA THR A 315 4.38 16.22 -9.55
C THR A 315 3.31 16.03 -8.49
N ASN A 316 2.23 16.83 -8.55
CA ASN A 316 1.04 16.71 -7.70
C ASN A 316 1.39 16.76 -6.19
N LEU A 317 2.27 17.69 -5.82
CA LEU A 317 2.76 17.88 -4.45
C LEU A 317 1.68 18.44 -3.52
N SER A 318 0.80 19.31 -4.04
CA SER A 318 -0.19 20.07 -3.27
C SER A 318 -1.49 19.29 -3.05
N GLY A 319 -2.44 19.90 -2.33
CA GLY A 319 -3.77 19.39 -2.06
C GLY A 319 -3.82 18.30 -0.97
N PRO A 320 -5.02 17.78 -0.65
CA PRO A 320 -5.22 16.85 0.44
C PRO A 320 -4.29 15.63 0.38
N ARG A 321 -3.69 15.27 1.53
CA ARG A 321 -2.73 14.17 1.65
C ARG A 321 -1.51 14.29 0.72
N GLY A 322 -1.13 15.52 0.33
CA GLY A 322 0.04 15.81 -0.48
C GLY A 322 1.35 15.88 0.32
N ALA A 323 2.38 16.51 -0.26
CA ALA A 323 3.70 16.62 0.35
C ALA A 323 3.68 17.39 1.68
N SER A 324 2.83 18.42 1.83
CA SER A 324 2.66 19.13 3.10
C SER A 324 2.15 18.19 4.21
N TYR A 325 1.12 17.39 3.94
CA TYR A 325 0.59 16.43 4.90
C TYR A 325 1.60 15.32 5.28
N TRP A 326 2.41 14.86 4.31
CA TRP A 326 3.31 13.74 4.54
C TRP A 326 4.70 14.13 5.03
N SER A 327 5.28 15.25 4.57
CA SER A 327 6.70 15.50 4.78
C SER A 327 7.08 16.95 5.12
N LEU A 328 6.31 17.95 4.66
CA LEU A 328 6.76 19.33 4.67
C LEU A 328 6.01 20.25 5.66
N GLY A 329 4.91 19.78 6.24
CA GLY A 329 4.05 20.55 7.14
C GLY A 329 2.99 21.38 6.41
N GLU A 330 1.75 21.36 6.92
CA GLU A 330 0.66 22.20 6.43
C GLU A 330 0.76 23.63 6.99
N THR A 331 1.50 23.79 8.10
CA THR A 331 1.83 25.07 8.73
C THR A 331 3.34 25.19 8.91
N ALA A 332 3.83 26.43 9.02
CA ALA A 332 5.24 26.68 9.26
C ALA A 332 5.71 26.08 10.61
N PRO A 333 6.88 25.41 10.65
CA PRO A 333 7.41 24.85 11.87
C PRO A 333 7.90 25.94 12.84
N ASN A 334 7.74 25.71 14.14
CA ASN A 334 8.36 26.54 15.18
C ASN A 334 9.80 26.08 15.43
N LEU A 335 10.75 26.76 14.82
CA LEU A 335 12.19 26.41 14.91
C LEU A 335 12.82 26.65 16.29
N SER A 336 12.12 27.34 17.20
CA SER A 336 12.57 27.46 18.61
C SER A 336 12.31 26.19 19.43
N GLN A 337 11.54 25.26 18.91
CA GLN A 337 11.20 23.97 19.51
C GLN A 337 11.52 22.81 18.54
N PRO A 338 12.78 22.56 18.23
CA PRO A 338 13.18 21.64 17.17
C PRO A 338 12.80 20.17 17.43
N GLU A 339 12.52 19.80 18.68
CA GLU A 339 12.01 18.47 19.05
C GLU A 339 10.50 18.32 18.83
N ALA A 340 9.75 19.42 18.78
CA ALA A 340 8.31 19.47 18.55
C ALA A 340 7.93 20.70 17.71
N PRO A 341 8.41 20.81 16.44
CA PRO A 341 8.25 22.02 15.63
C PRO A 341 6.79 22.36 15.30
N TRP A 342 5.89 21.40 15.40
CA TRP A 342 4.44 21.57 15.24
C TRP A 342 3.66 21.39 16.54
N GLY A 343 4.34 21.45 17.70
CA GLY A 343 3.77 21.23 19.03
C GLY A 343 3.52 19.73 19.33
N ASP A 344 2.77 19.48 20.38
CA ASP A 344 2.39 18.12 20.80
C ASP A 344 1.19 17.55 20.02
N ASP A 345 0.52 18.37 19.21
CA ASP A 345 -0.59 17.93 18.36
C ASP A 345 -0.05 17.10 17.18
N THR A 346 -0.21 15.79 17.29
CA THR A 346 0.17 14.84 16.24
C THR A 346 -0.60 15.03 14.93
N ASN A 347 -1.68 15.82 14.90
CA ASN A 347 -2.42 16.15 13.69
C ASN A 347 -1.85 17.36 12.96
N ALA A 348 -1.15 18.27 13.66
CA ALA A 348 -0.49 19.41 13.05
C ALA A 348 0.86 19.03 12.41
N ALA A 349 1.55 18.03 12.94
CA ALA A 349 2.81 17.54 12.40
C ALA A 349 2.61 16.73 11.12
N PRO A 350 3.53 16.80 10.14
CA PRO A 350 3.53 15.90 9.00
C PRO A 350 3.54 14.44 9.44
N ARG A 351 2.81 13.59 8.74
CA ARG A 351 2.77 12.15 9.06
C ARG A 351 4.16 11.50 9.02
N GLY A 352 5.01 11.90 8.07
CA GLY A 352 6.39 11.43 7.99
C GLY A 352 7.23 11.79 9.21
N TRP A 353 7.08 13.02 9.72
CA TRP A 353 7.69 13.45 10.98
C TRP A 353 7.29 12.54 12.15
N THR A 354 5.98 12.28 12.28
CA THR A 354 5.48 11.39 13.33
C THR A 354 6.10 9.99 13.21
N PHE A 355 6.11 9.38 12.01
CA PHE A 355 6.75 8.08 11.79
C PHE A 355 8.26 8.10 12.05
N ALA A 356 8.95 9.14 11.62
CA ALA A 356 10.39 9.28 11.83
C ALA A 356 10.74 9.40 13.32
N ARG A 357 9.99 10.17 14.09
CA ARG A 357 10.15 10.24 15.56
C ARG A 357 9.87 8.90 16.23
N GLN A 358 8.79 8.22 15.85
CA GLN A 358 8.47 6.88 16.36
C GLN A 358 9.57 5.86 16.03
N ALA A 359 10.16 5.97 14.83
CA ALA A 359 11.30 5.15 14.44
C ALA A 359 12.51 5.37 15.36
N LEU A 360 12.90 6.61 15.59
CA LEU A 360 14.01 6.94 16.49
C LEU A 360 13.73 6.50 17.93
N SER A 361 12.56 6.84 18.45
CA SER A 361 12.23 6.66 19.86
C SER A 361 12.06 5.18 20.23
N PHE A 362 11.29 4.44 19.47
CA PHE A 362 10.84 3.10 19.84
C PHE A 362 11.54 1.99 19.05
N TRP A 363 11.62 2.11 17.74
CA TRP A 363 12.30 1.10 16.92
C TRP A 363 13.79 1.08 17.19
N MET A 364 14.46 2.23 17.02
CA MET A 364 15.91 2.35 17.23
C MET A 364 16.30 2.49 18.71
N GLY A 365 15.33 2.79 19.58
CA GLY A 365 15.53 2.86 21.02
C GLY A 365 16.40 4.06 21.47
N MET A 366 16.42 5.14 20.69
CA MET A 366 17.20 6.35 21.00
C MET A 366 16.51 7.26 22.04
N GLY A 367 15.26 6.94 22.41
CA GLY A 367 14.45 7.69 23.37
C GLY A 367 13.61 8.80 22.73
N PRO A 368 12.56 9.26 23.45
CA PRO A 368 11.55 10.17 22.90
C PRO A 368 12.04 11.60 22.66
N GLN A 369 13.17 11.98 23.28
CA GLN A 369 13.75 13.33 23.18
C GLN A 369 14.87 13.43 22.11
N GLN A 370 15.09 12.38 21.32
CA GLN A 370 16.10 12.44 20.27
C GLN A 370 15.69 13.43 19.19
N SER A 371 16.48 14.48 19.03
CA SER A 371 16.30 15.47 17.96
C SER A 371 16.74 14.91 16.61
N MET A 372 15.92 15.10 15.58
CA MET A 372 16.28 14.74 14.21
C MET A 372 17.38 15.64 13.65
N LEU A 373 17.49 16.89 14.13
CA LEU A 373 18.54 17.81 13.70
C LEU A 373 19.95 17.35 14.09
N GLY A 374 20.07 16.57 15.19
CA GLY A 374 21.33 15.98 15.64
C GLY A 374 21.79 14.74 14.88
N LEU A 375 20.98 14.21 13.96
CA LEU A 375 21.33 13.02 13.19
C LEU A 375 22.47 13.28 12.20
N ASP A 376 23.29 12.25 11.97
CA ASP A 376 24.37 12.26 10.97
C ASP A 376 23.81 12.17 9.55
N VAL A 377 23.19 13.26 9.13
CA VAL A 377 22.60 13.47 7.81
C VAL A 377 23.02 14.83 7.29
N ASP A 378 23.60 14.89 6.11
CA ASP A 378 23.89 16.14 5.41
C ASP A 378 22.76 16.46 4.42
N PRO A 379 21.89 17.44 4.72
CA PRO A 379 20.76 17.76 3.85
C PRO A 379 21.19 18.41 2.52
N LYS A 380 22.39 19.00 2.43
CA LYS A 380 22.87 19.62 1.18
C LYS A 380 23.18 18.59 0.10
N THR A 381 23.55 17.39 0.50
CA THR A 381 23.98 16.30 -0.39
C THR A 381 23.09 15.06 -0.28
N ASN A 382 22.05 15.08 0.56
CA ASN A 382 21.24 13.90 0.93
C ASN A 382 22.11 12.71 1.34
N THR A 383 23.19 12.97 2.11
CA THR A 383 24.13 11.92 2.54
C THR A 383 23.92 11.55 3.99
N VAL A 384 23.87 10.26 4.26
CA VAL A 384 23.64 9.66 5.58
C VAL A 384 24.89 8.95 6.07
N GLY A 385 25.18 9.09 7.39
CA GLY A 385 26.31 8.45 8.03
C GLY A 385 26.12 6.94 8.25
N ASP A 386 27.24 6.20 8.13
CA ASP A 386 27.24 4.72 8.18
C ASP A 386 26.66 4.15 9.50
N LYS A 387 26.85 4.84 10.63
CA LYS A 387 26.31 4.39 11.93
C LYS A 387 24.78 4.43 11.97
N LEU A 388 24.18 5.46 11.37
CA LEU A 388 22.72 5.61 11.32
C LEU A 388 22.12 4.56 10.38
N ILE A 389 22.75 4.31 9.22
CA ILE A 389 22.38 3.24 8.29
C ILE A 389 22.40 1.88 8.99
N ALA A 390 23.52 1.55 9.64
CA ALA A 390 23.68 0.26 10.33
C ALA A 390 22.68 0.06 11.47
N ALA A 391 22.34 1.11 12.21
CA ALA A 391 21.34 1.05 13.27
C ALA A 391 19.94 0.76 12.70
N LEU A 392 19.59 1.39 11.58
CA LEU A 392 18.32 1.17 10.89
C LEU A 392 18.23 -0.23 10.30
N ASP A 393 19.26 -0.70 9.58
CA ASP A 393 19.33 -2.05 8.99
C ASP A 393 19.19 -3.14 10.06
N LYS A 394 19.88 -2.97 11.20
CA LYS A 394 19.77 -3.89 12.34
C LYS A 394 18.33 -4.00 12.87
N THR A 395 17.66 -2.88 12.92
CA THR A 395 16.32 -2.77 13.52
C THR A 395 15.23 -3.30 12.61
N TYR A 396 15.25 -2.86 11.36
CA TYR A 396 14.16 -3.12 10.41
C TYR A 396 14.45 -4.28 9.43
N GLY A 397 15.70 -4.73 9.31
CA GLY A 397 16.07 -5.75 8.33
C GLY A 397 15.16 -6.97 8.27
N PRO A 398 14.69 -7.54 9.42
CA PRO A 398 13.75 -8.66 9.40
C PRO A 398 12.36 -8.33 8.83
N ALA A 399 11.97 -7.05 8.83
CA ALA A 399 10.68 -6.57 8.31
C ALA A 399 10.73 -6.11 6.84
N GLU A 400 11.92 -6.14 6.21
CA GLU A 400 12.11 -5.68 4.84
C GLU A 400 11.95 -6.80 3.81
N THR A 401 11.34 -6.44 2.68
CA THR A 401 11.09 -7.33 1.53
C THR A 401 11.80 -6.81 0.27
N LYS A 402 13.05 -6.40 0.42
CA LYS A 402 13.82 -5.73 -0.64
C LYS A 402 14.62 -6.68 -1.55
N ASN A 403 14.58 -7.99 -1.32
CA ASN A 403 15.32 -8.97 -2.12
C ASN A 403 14.37 -9.75 -3.04
N PRO A 404 14.33 -9.45 -4.36
CA PRO A 404 13.42 -10.10 -5.29
C PRO A 404 13.68 -11.61 -5.46
N ALA A 405 14.91 -12.11 -5.19
CA ALA A 405 15.19 -13.54 -5.28
C ALA A 405 14.37 -14.38 -4.27
N LYS A 406 13.95 -13.78 -3.16
CA LYS A 406 13.13 -14.48 -2.17
C LYS A 406 11.67 -14.68 -2.62
N MET A 407 11.22 -13.99 -3.67
CA MET A 407 9.91 -14.21 -4.30
C MET A 407 9.88 -15.38 -5.29
N LEU A 408 11.03 -15.94 -5.66
CA LEU A 408 11.10 -17.01 -6.65
C LEU A 408 10.28 -18.26 -6.26
N PRO A 409 10.25 -18.72 -4.99
CA PRO A 409 9.41 -19.87 -4.61
C PRO A 409 7.91 -19.64 -4.84
N PHE A 410 7.40 -18.43 -4.57
CA PHE A 410 6.01 -18.06 -4.85
C PHE A 410 5.71 -18.10 -6.36
N ILE A 411 6.58 -17.52 -7.16
CA ILE A 411 6.45 -17.46 -8.62
C ILE A 411 6.53 -18.85 -9.25
N GLN A 412 7.44 -19.70 -8.78
CA GLN A 412 7.64 -21.06 -9.28
C GLN A 412 6.45 -21.98 -8.99
N GLN A 413 5.65 -21.68 -7.97
CA GLN A 413 4.39 -22.37 -7.70
C GLN A 413 3.22 -21.88 -8.57
N GLY A 414 3.47 -21.01 -9.54
CA GLY A 414 2.44 -20.49 -10.45
C GLY A 414 1.54 -19.41 -9.84
N ARG A 415 1.84 -18.95 -8.62
CA ARG A 415 1.08 -17.92 -7.92
C ARG A 415 1.18 -16.57 -8.63
N LYS A 416 0.21 -15.67 -8.38
CA LYS A 416 0.10 -14.39 -9.09
C LYS A 416 0.22 -13.20 -8.14
N LEU A 417 0.93 -12.17 -8.58
CA LEU A 417 1.14 -10.94 -7.83
C LEU A 417 0.85 -9.72 -8.72
N ILE A 418 -0.02 -8.86 -8.25
CA ILE A 418 -0.24 -7.53 -8.82
C ILE A 418 0.36 -6.50 -7.87
N PHE A 419 1.31 -5.70 -8.37
CA PHE A 419 1.68 -4.44 -7.77
C PHE A 419 0.87 -3.31 -8.38
N TYR A 420 0.40 -2.37 -7.56
CA TYR A 420 0.02 -1.04 -8.03
C TYR A 420 0.75 0.03 -7.24
N HIS A 421 1.00 1.21 -7.84
CA HIS A 421 1.64 2.32 -7.14
C HIS A 421 1.24 3.66 -7.75
N GLY A 422 0.82 4.60 -6.88
CA GLY A 422 0.51 5.96 -7.29
C GLY A 422 1.76 6.72 -7.73
N THR A 423 1.74 7.33 -8.93
CA THR A 423 2.94 8.03 -9.44
C THR A 423 3.24 9.33 -8.69
N SER A 424 2.29 9.82 -7.90
CA SER A 424 2.43 11.02 -7.06
C SER A 424 2.37 10.69 -5.56
N ASP A 425 2.76 9.47 -5.17
CA ASP A 425 2.77 9.04 -3.77
C ASP A 425 3.79 9.84 -2.94
N PRO A 426 3.34 10.70 -1.97
CA PRO A 426 4.23 11.50 -1.14
C PRO A 426 4.68 10.76 0.13
N ALA A 427 4.18 9.55 0.37
CA ALA A 427 4.58 8.71 1.50
C ALA A 427 5.72 7.78 1.12
N ILE A 428 5.59 7.07 0.00
CA ILE A 428 6.55 6.07 -0.49
C ILE A 428 6.88 6.38 -1.95
N PRO A 429 8.14 6.71 -2.30
CA PRO A 429 8.52 6.98 -3.67
C PRO A 429 8.21 5.82 -4.61
N THR A 430 7.41 6.05 -5.64
CA THR A 430 7.05 5.09 -6.70
C THR A 430 8.29 4.47 -7.34
N ALA A 431 9.36 5.26 -7.47
CA ALA A 431 10.64 4.83 -8.00
C ALA A 431 11.21 3.61 -7.25
N ARG A 432 10.89 3.43 -5.96
CA ARG A 432 11.36 2.26 -5.19
C ARG A 432 10.68 0.97 -5.65
N THR A 433 9.38 1.00 -5.91
CA THR A 433 8.66 -0.16 -6.45
C THR A 433 9.11 -0.49 -7.87
N ILE A 434 9.33 0.54 -8.70
CA ILE A 434 9.90 0.36 -10.05
C ILE A 434 11.30 -0.29 -9.98
N GLN A 435 12.17 0.15 -9.08
CA GLN A 435 13.49 -0.46 -8.87
C GLN A 435 13.37 -1.93 -8.49
N PHE A 436 12.54 -2.26 -7.50
CA PHE A 436 12.31 -3.63 -7.08
C PHE A 436 11.78 -4.50 -8.22
N TYR A 437 10.81 -4.00 -8.99
CA TYR A 437 10.26 -4.72 -10.13
C TYR A 437 11.30 -4.96 -11.22
N ASN A 438 12.14 -3.97 -11.52
CA ASN A 438 13.25 -4.13 -12.47
C ASN A 438 14.30 -5.12 -11.97
N ASP A 439 14.57 -5.17 -10.65
CA ASP A 439 15.44 -6.19 -10.05
C ASP A 439 14.84 -7.60 -10.18
N LEU A 440 13.52 -7.73 -10.02
CA LEU A 440 12.80 -8.98 -10.24
C LEU A 440 12.84 -9.40 -11.71
N VAL A 441 12.70 -8.45 -12.65
CA VAL A 441 12.85 -8.71 -14.10
C VAL A 441 14.25 -9.26 -14.41
N ARG A 442 15.30 -8.73 -13.77
CA ARG A 442 16.66 -9.27 -13.91
C ARG A 442 16.79 -10.66 -13.30
N ALA A 443 16.24 -10.88 -12.11
CA ALA A 443 16.27 -12.16 -11.42
C ALA A 443 15.53 -13.28 -12.19
N LEU A 444 14.48 -12.94 -12.91
CA LEU A 444 13.67 -13.85 -13.75
C LEU A 444 14.13 -13.92 -15.21
N HIS A 445 15.23 -13.24 -15.55
CA HIS A 445 15.80 -13.22 -16.91
C HIS A 445 14.84 -12.71 -17.98
N GLY A 446 14.06 -11.66 -17.70
CA GLY A 446 13.31 -10.92 -18.69
C GLY A 446 11.88 -10.55 -18.32
N MET A 447 11.37 -9.50 -18.96
CA MET A 447 10.05 -8.92 -18.72
C MET A 447 8.92 -9.93 -18.94
N ALA A 448 8.94 -10.66 -20.04
CA ALA A 448 7.87 -11.62 -20.37
C ALA A 448 7.74 -12.74 -19.31
N LYS A 449 8.88 -13.24 -18.79
CA LYS A 449 8.87 -14.23 -17.71
C LYS A 449 8.33 -13.65 -16.41
N THR A 450 8.67 -12.41 -16.11
CA THR A 450 8.14 -11.71 -14.93
C THR A 450 6.65 -11.50 -15.05
N GLN A 451 6.18 -10.98 -16.17
CA GLN A 451 4.77 -10.67 -16.40
C GLN A 451 3.87 -11.91 -16.49
N ALA A 452 4.42 -13.10 -16.63
CA ALA A 452 3.67 -14.36 -16.53
C ALA A 452 3.15 -14.66 -15.11
N SER A 453 3.75 -14.04 -14.08
CA SER A 453 3.36 -14.22 -12.68
C SER A 453 3.26 -12.93 -11.87
N VAL A 454 3.96 -11.86 -12.26
CA VAL A 454 3.99 -10.59 -11.52
C VAL A 454 3.80 -9.43 -12.49
N ARG A 455 2.83 -8.57 -12.22
CA ARG A 455 2.58 -7.35 -12.99
C ARG A 455 2.59 -6.12 -12.09
N LEU A 456 3.14 -5.02 -12.59
CA LEU A 456 3.15 -3.72 -11.91
C LEU A 456 2.29 -2.75 -12.74
N PHE A 457 1.35 -2.08 -12.07
CA PHE A 457 0.52 -1.03 -12.63
C PHE A 457 0.82 0.29 -11.93
N LEU A 458 1.30 1.27 -12.68
CA LEU A 458 1.49 2.63 -12.19
C LEU A 458 0.17 3.39 -12.35
N VAL A 459 -0.26 4.07 -11.28
CA VAL A 459 -1.51 4.83 -11.26
C VAL A 459 -1.19 6.31 -11.37
N PRO A 460 -1.39 6.93 -12.55
CA PRO A 460 -1.01 8.32 -12.78
C PRO A 460 -1.71 9.28 -11.83
N GLY A 461 -0.96 10.19 -11.19
CA GLY A 461 -1.51 11.22 -10.31
C GLY A 461 -2.16 10.73 -9.03
N MET A 462 -2.22 9.42 -8.77
CA MET A 462 -2.68 8.88 -7.50
C MET A 462 -1.65 9.16 -6.42
N LYS A 463 -2.12 9.54 -5.22
CA LYS A 463 -1.34 9.69 -4.00
C LYS A 463 -1.25 8.35 -3.26
N HIS A 464 -0.79 8.39 -2.01
CA HIS A 464 -0.58 7.18 -1.21
C HIS A 464 -1.88 6.39 -0.98
N CYS A 465 -1.96 5.19 -1.52
CA CYS A 465 -3.08 4.24 -1.48
C CYS A 465 -4.38 4.72 -2.13
N SER A 466 -4.59 6.00 -2.31
CA SER A 466 -5.80 6.59 -2.93
C SER A 466 -5.72 8.11 -3.01
N GLY A 467 -6.68 8.71 -3.69
CA GLY A 467 -6.79 10.16 -3.85
C GLY A 467 -5.75 10.72 -4.81
N GLY A 468 -5.62 12.03 -4.85
CA GLY A 468 -4.86 12.74 -5.87
C GLY A 468 -5.76 13.25 -6.98
N ILE A 469 -5.16 13.63 -8.10
CA ILE A 469 -5.88 14.17 -9.27
C ILE A 469 -6.20 13.09 -10.31
N GLY A 470 -5.53 11.94 -10.23
CA GLY A 470 -5.66 10.85 -11.19
C GLY A 470 -6.70 9.79 -10.79
N PRO A 471 -6.84 8.74 -11.62
CA PRO A 471 -7.85 7.69 -11.42
C PRO A 471 -7.45 6.75 -10.28
N ASP A 472 -8.14 6.85 -9.15
CA ASP A 472 -7.90 6.05 -7.95
C ASP A 472 -8.98 4.98 -7.68
N GLN A 473 -9.92 4.80 -8.62
CA GLN A 473 -10.97 3.78 -8.56
C GLN A 473 -10.70 2.71 -9.63
N PHE A 474 -10.27 1.53 -9.21
CA PHE A 474 -9.95 0.39 -10.08
C PHE A 474 -10.12 -0.93 -9.31
N ASP A 475 -10.38 -2.04 -10.01
CA ASP A 475 -10.70 -3.35 -9.45
C ASP A 475 -9.53 -4.32 -9.68
N THR A 476 -8.59 -4.34 -8.74
CA THR A 476 -7.46 -5.27 -8.75
C THR A 476 -7.86 -6.67 -8.29
N LEU A 477 -8.90 -6.80 -7.46
CA LEU A 477 -9.39 -8.10 -6.99
C LEU A 477 -9.98 -8.90 -8.15
N SER A 478 -10.86 -8.32 -8.98
CA SER A 478 -11.36 -9.02 -10.16
C SER A 478 -10.25 -9.36 -11.15
N ALA A 479 -9.26 -8.49 -11.29
CA ALA A 479 -8.13 -8.72 -12.19
C ALA A 479 -7.27 -9.91 -11.75
N ILE A 480 -6.94 -10.01 -10.45
CA ILE A 480 -6.14 -11.13 -9.95
C ILE A 480 -6.94 -12.43 -9.89
N GLU A 481 -8.25 -12.37 -9.57
CA GLU A 481 -9.18 -13.50 -9.60
C GLU A 481 -9.21 -14.12 -11.00
N ALA A 482 -9.44 -13.30 -12.04
CA ALA A 482 -9.43 -13.75 -13.42
C ALA A 482 -8.09 -14.38 -13.84
N TRP A 483 -7.00 -13.84 -13.32
CA TRP A 483 -5.66 -14.37 -13.61
C TRP A 483 -5.39 -15.71 -12.93
N VAL A 484 -5.72 -15.84 -11.65
CA VAL A 484 -5.52 -17.06 -10.87
C VAL A 484 -6.45 -18.17 -11.33
N GLU A 485 -7.77 -17.90 -11.42
CA GLU A 485 -8.79 -18.93 -11.63
C GLU A 485 -9.01 -19.27 -13.11
N HIS A 486 -8.72 -18.33 -14.02
CA HIS A 486 -9.01 -18.51 -15.45
C HIS A 486 -7.78 -18.30 -16.37
N GLY A 487 -6.60 -18.03 -15.79
CA GLY A 487 -5.37 -17.79 -16.57
C GLY A 487 -5.38 -16.47 -17.36
N LYS A 488 -6.36 -15.58 -17.13
CA LYS A 488 -6.51 -14.32 -17.85
C LYS A 488 -5.68 -13.22 -17.18
N ALA A 489 -4.43 -13.11 -17.58
CA ALA A 489 -3.56 -12.05 -17.09
C ALA A 489 -4.09 -10.65 -17.48
N PRO A 490 -4.11 -9.66 -16.54
CA PRO A 490 -4.66 -8.33 -16.84
C PRO A 490 -3.73 -7.50 -17.75
N ASP A 491 -4.03 -7.42 -19.04
CA ASP A 491 -3.30 -6.58 -20.01
C ASP A 491 -3.61 -5.08 -19.85
N ALA A 492 -4.68 -4.76 -19.13
CA ALA A 492 -5.04 -3.45 -18.63
C ALA A 492 -6.04 -3.60 -17.49
N ILE A 493 -6.05 -2.64 -16.57
CA ILE A 493 -7.08 -2.52 -15.53
C ILE A 493 -7.79 -1.17 -15.76
N PRO A 494 -9.11 -1.16 -16.06
CA PRO A 494 -9.86 0.09 -16.18
C PRO A 494 -9.82 0.87 -14.86
N ALA A 495 -9.52 2.16 -14.94
CA ALA A 495 -9.47 3.04 -13.77
C ALA A 495 -10.18 4.37 -14.07
N SER A 496 -10.78 4.94 -13.02
CA SER A 496 -11.45 6.23 -13.08
C SER A 496 -11.23 7.02 -11.79
N THR A 497 -11.42 8.32 -11.86
CA THR A 497 -11.61 9.13 -10.65
C THR A 497 -13.00 8.86 -10.06
N LYS A 498 -13.24 9.30 -8.83
CA LYS A 498 -14.59 9.27 -8.24
C LYS A 498 -15.57 10.08 -9.09
N LEU A 499 -16.84 9.69 -9.05
CA LEU A 499 -17.91 10.30 -9.87
C LEU A 499 -18.08 11.80 -9.64
N ASP A 500 -17.78 12.30 -8.44
CA ASP A 500 -17.87 13.70 -8.03
C ASP A 500 -16.53 14.46 -8.12
N SER A 501 -15.54 13.88 -8.81
CA SER A 501 -14.23 14.51 -8.97
C SER A 501 -14.32 15.81 -9.78
N ALA A 502 -13.68 16.86 -9.29
CA ALA A 502 -13.51 18.11 -10.03
C ALA A 502 -12.63 17.97 -11.28
N THR A 503 -11.80 16.93 -11.31
CA THR A 503 -10.91 16.57 -12.45
C THR A 503 -11.19 15.14 -12.86
N PRO A 504 -12.24 14.89 -13.68
CA PRO A 504 -12.59 13.54 -14.09
C PRO A 504 -11.56 12.96 -15.05
N HIS A 505 -11.05 11.77 -14.73
CA HIS A 505 -10.19 10.97 -15.59
C HIS A 505 -10.74 9.55 -15.70
N SER A 506 -10.61 8.95 -16.89
CA SER A 506 -10.87 7.53 -17.09
C SER A 506 -9.89 7.01 -18.15
N LEU A 507 -9.03 6.08 -17.76
CA LEU A 507 -7.98 5.52 -18.60
C LEU A 507 -7.60 4.10 -18.13
N PRO A 508 -7.01 3.27 -19.00
CA PRO A 508 -6.49 1.97 -18.58
C PRO A 508 -5.20 2.14 -17.77
N LEU A 509 -5.08 1.46 -16.64
CA LEU A 509 -3.78 1.21 -16.04
C LEU A 509 -3.09 0.12 -16.85
N CYS A 510 -1.90 0.42 -17.34
CA CYS A 510 -1.13 -0.47 -18.20
C CYS A 510 -0.04 -1.21 -17.43
N PRO A 511 0.27 -2.48 -17.76
CA PRO A 511 1.37 -3.19 -17.11
C PRO A 511 2.70 -2.53 -17.48
N TYR A 512 3.46 -2.14 -16.44
CA TYR A 512 4.78 -1.52 -16.60
C TYR A 512 5.71 -2.38 -17.50
N PRO A 513 6.46 -1.80 -18.48
CA PRO A 513 6.74 -0.36 -18.62
C PRO A 513 5.74 0.40 -19.51
N GLN A 514 4.64 -0.21 -19.97
CA GLN A 514 3.64 0.47 -20.76
C GLN A 514 2.91 1.57 -19.95
N GLN A 515 2.40 2.55 -20.67
CA GLN A 515 1.62 3.67 -20.17
C GLN A 515 0.36 3.85 -21.03
N ALA A 516 -0.68 4.44 -20.47
CA ALA A 516 -1.83 4.82 -21.24
C ALA A 516 -1.43 5.95 -22.22
N ARG A 517 -1.77 5.78 -23.49
CA ARG A 517 -1.53 6.76 -24.54
C ARG A 517 -2.85 7.14 -25.20
N TYR A 518 -3.11 8.42 -25.23
CA TYR A 518 -4.30 8.95 -25.89
C TYR A 518 -4.24 8.76 -27.41
N ALA A 519 -5.37 8.36 -28.02
CA ALA A 519 -5.46 8.10 -29.45
C ALA A 519 -5.52 9.38 -30.33
N GLY A 520 -5.56 10.57 -29.67
CA GLY A 520 -5.64 11.85 -30.37
C GLY A 520 -7.05 12.25 -30.82
N THR A 521 -8.07 11.43 -30.57
CA THR A 521 -9.46 11.69 -30.92
C THR A 521 -10.41 11.21 -29.82
N GLY A 522 -11.58 11.83 -29.68
CA GLY A 522 -12.56 11.52 -28.67
C GLY A 522 -12.36 12.31 -27.37
N LYS A 523 -13.04 11.90 -26.29
CA LYS A 523 -12.92 12.56 -24.97
C LYS A 523 -11.77 11.97 -24.18
N LEU A 524 -10.94 12.80 -23.56
CA LEU A 524 -9.87 12.39 -22.64
C LEU A 524 -10.40 11.64 -21.41
N THR A 525 -11.64 11.88 -21.02
CA THR A 525 -12.31 11.23 -19.90
C THR A 525 -12.97 9.89 -20.25
N ASP A 526 -12.75 9.37 -21.45
CA ASP A 526 -13.27 8.08 -21.92
C ASP A 526 -12.11 7.11 -22.15
N ALA A 527 -12.01 6.08 -21.31
CA ALA A 527 -10.94 5.08 -21.37
C ALA A 527 -10.82 4.35 -22.72
N THR A 528 -11.90 4.31 -23.52
CA THR A 528 -11.87 3.67 -24.85
C THR A 528 -11.01 4.45 -25.88
N ASN A 529 -10.68 5.71 -25.59
CA ASN A 529 -9.81 6.54 -26.42
C ASN A 529 -8.33 6.44 -26.04
N TRP A 530 -7.99 5.50 -25.15
CA TRP A 530 -6.63 5.27 -24.67
C TRP A 530 -6.18 3.84 -24.99
N THR A 531 -4.90 3.66 -25.23
CA THR A 531 -4.28 2.36 -25.46
C THR A 531 -3.01 2.21 -24.64
N CYS A 532 -2.68 0.98 -24.24
CA CYS A 532 -1.41 0.70 -23.58
C CYS A 532 -0.27 0.66 -24.59
N ALA A 533 0.72 1.52 -24.42
CA ALA A 533 1.89 1.61 -25.28
C ALA A 533 3.17 1.80 -24.47
N ASN A 534 4.31 1.37 -25.03
CA ASN A 534 5.60 1.68 -24.44
C ASN A 534 5.84 3.20 -24.47
N PRO A 535 6.52 3.78 -23.46
CA PRO A 535 6.93 5.18 -23.49
C PRO A 535 7.68 5.50 -24.79
N ALA A 536 7.46 6.70 -25.32
CA ALA A 536 8.29 7.20 -26.42
C ALA A 536 9.76 7.21 -25.98
N LYS A 537 10.66 6.77 -26.86
CA LYS A 537 12.10 6.74 -26.60
C LYS A 537 12.67 8.16 -26.53
#